data_868cebd19fbd11ff984464d598b8a8e9
#
_entry.id   868cebd19fbd11ff984464d598b8a8e9
#
_cell.length_a   1.000
_cell.length_b   1.000
_cell.length_c   1.000
_cell.angle_alpha   90.00
_cell.angle_beta   90.00
_cell.angle_gamma   90.00
#
_symmetry.space_group_name_H-M   'P 1'
#
loop_
_entity.id
_entity.type
_entity.pdbx_description
1 polymer ?
#
loop_
_entity_poly.entity_id
_entity_poly.type
_entity_poly.pdbx_seq_one_letter_code
_entity_poly.pdbx_strand_id
1 'polypeptide(L)'
;MFLGVEIRWQCDPSLLTGTSGVPEREVFHFPAGLEDFLKAMLAERECVTDVPFVGQAELSDGGRVEWAVAWPLDEEPYMGLYCNTVPTPQGGSHEQALRSALLRGLRSFGELTGNKKGGQITADDLLGSSCALLSLFIPNPQFQGQTKDRLIAPDAGRQVDVILKDHFDHWLTGHREAGSVLLEHALGRAEERLARKRSKEVARKSATRKLRLPGKLADCSTDGREGTEIFLVEGDSAGGSAKQARSRETQAILPLRGKILNAASATVDKLRANKELADLVTALGCGQGRSYRGEDLRYEKVVIMTDADVDGAHIAALLMTFFVREMPKLIEDGHLYLAQPPLFRLSVGADSRYARDEAARDELLETQFKGKKVEISRFKGLGEMAAKQLRETTMDPKTRSLLQVEVEAASGEPGLRAAGERGARPELTLVDELMGRRPELRLAFIQANASLIQDLDV
;
A
#
# COMPACT_ATOMS: atom_id res chain seq x y z
N MET A 1 -17.38 -24.79 -32.94
CA MET A 1 -16.38 -25.02 -33.99
C MET A 1 -16.74 -26.33 -34.71
N PHE A 2 -16.53 -26.45 -35.99
CA PHE A 2 -16.83 -27.70 -36.70
C PHE A 2 -15.61 -28.64 -36.64
N LEU A 3 -15.72 -29.71 -35.89
CA LEU A 3 -14.67 -30.70 -35.73
C LEU A 3 -14.29 -31.30 -37.13
N GLY A 4 -13.00 -31.38 -37.41
CA GLY A 4 -12.49 -31.97 -38.67
C GLY A 4 -12.54 -31.06 -39.91
N VAL A 5 -12.98 -29.82 -39.81
CA VAL A 5 -12.92 -28.85 -40.92
C VAL A 5 -11.55 -28.17 -40.93
N GLU A 6 -10.87 -28.24 -42.06
CA GLU A 6 -9.65 -27.52 -42.36
C GLU A 6 -9.97 -26.31 -43.25
N ILE A 7 -9.57 -25.11 -42.80
CA ILE A 7 -9.71 -23.87 -43.57
C ILE A 7 -8.33 -23.44 -44.02
N ARG A 8 -8.14 -23.39 -45.35
CA ARG A 8 -6.90 -22.88 -45.95
C ARG A 8 -7.10 -21.44 -46.40
N TRP A 9 -6.35 -20.56 -45.79
CA TRP A 9 -6.30 -19.13 -46.14
C TRP A 9 -5.16 -18.87 -47.11
N GLN A 10 -5.44 -18.11 -48.16
CA GLN A 10 -4.41 -17.59 -49.06
C GLN A 10 -4.81 -16.20 -49.53
N CYS A 11 -3.87 -15.26 -49.47
CA CYS A 11 -4.02 -13.89 -49.92
C CYS A 11 -2.96 -13.53 -50.96
N ASP A 12 -3.33 -12.70 -51.93
CA ASP A 12 -2.37 -12.16 -52.89
C ASP A 12 -1.36 -11.25 -52.19
N PRO A 13 -0.03 -11.47 -52.36
CA PRO A 13 0.97 -10.66 -51.72
C PRO A 13 0.86 -9.14 -51.99
N SER A 14 0.29 -8.77 -53.15
CA SER A 14 0.09 -7.36 -53.50
C SER A 14 -0.94 -6.65 -52.63
N LEU A 15 -1.79 -7.38 -51.93
CA LEU A 15 -2.81 -6.83 -50.99
C LEU A 15 -2.29 -6.77 -49.56
N LEU A 16 -1.13 -7.35 -49.26
CA LEU A 16 -0.53 -7.34 -47.94
C LEU A 16 0.36 -6.12 -47.82
N THR A 17 -0.14 -5.10 -47.15
CA THR A 17 0.72 -3.99 -46.69
C THR A 17 1.57 -4.47 -45.52
N GLY A 18 2.89 -4.23 -45.54
CA GLY A 18 3.87 -4.79 -44.59
C GLY A 18 3.63 -4.48 -43.09
N THR A 19 2.53 -3.82 -42.76
CA THR A 19 2.08 -3.49 -41.40
C THR A 19 0.85 -4.28 -40.96
N SER A 20 0.25 -5.14 -41.81
CA SER A 20 -1.05 -5.77 -41.50
C SER A 20 -0.95 -7.00 -40.57
N GLY A 21 0.23 -7.59 -40.40
CA GLY A 21 0.40 -8.84 -39.61
C GLY A 21 -0.36 -10.04 -40.18
N VAL A 22 -0.99 -9.92 -41.36
CA VAL A 22 -1.77 -10.97 -42.01
C VAL A 22 -0.82 -11.84 -42.82
N PRO A 23 -0.78 -13.17 -42.60
CA PRO A 23 0.08 -14.08 -43.36
C PRO A 23 -0.42 -14.26 -44.81
N GLU A 24 0.49 -14.47 -45.75
CA GLU A 24 0.14 -14.81 -47.15
C GLU A 24 -0.63 -16.11 -47.23
N ARG A 25 -0.26 -17.09 -46.39
CA ARG A 25 -0.91 -18.42 -46.32
C ARG A 25 -1.02 -18.84 -44.87
N GLU A 26 -2.18 -19.39 -44.49
CA GLU A 26 -2.44 -19.93 -43.15
C GLU A 26 -3.38 -21.15 -43.27
N VAL A 27 -3.22 -22.12 -42.38
CA VAL A 27 -4.11 -23.28 -42.29
C VAL A 27 -4.70 -23.33 -40.90
N PHE A 28 -6.01 -23.22 -40.81
CA PHE A 28 -6.75 -23.32 -39.55
C PHE A 28 -7.39 -24.72 -39.49
N HIS A 29 -6.85 -25.57 -38.62
CA HIS A 29 -7.36 -26.90 -38.38
C HIS A 29 -7.31 -27.22 -36.89
N PHE A 30 -8.49 -27.41 -36.29
CA PHE A 30 -8.67 -27.63 -34.86
C PHE A 30 -9.49 -28.93 -34.63
N PRO A 31 -8.88 -30.12 -34.75
CA PRO A 31 -9.58 -31.41 -34.66
C PRO A 31 -10.20 -31.65 -33.26
N ALA A 32 -9.60 -31.19 -32.18
CA ALA A 32 -10.17 -31.21 -30.82
C ALA A 32 -11.05 -29.97 -30.50
N GLY A 33 -11.44 -29.17 -31.51
CA GLY A 33 -12.39 -28.06 -31.35
C GLY A 33 -11.86 -26.90 -30.56
N LEU A 34 -12.62 -26.47 -29.53
CA LEU A 34 -12.27 -25.32 -28.73
C LEU A 34 -11.01 -25.51 -27.90
N GLU A 35 -10.66 -26.76 -27.57
CA GLU A 35 -9.43 -27.06 -26.84
C GLU A 35 -8.19 -26.73 -27.67
N ASP A 36 -8.12 -27.14 -28.92
CA ASP A 36 -7.01 -26.85 -29.82
C ASP A 36 -6.92 -25.35 -30.12
N PHE A 37 -8.08 -24.71 -30.29
CA PHE A 37 -8.13 -23.29 -30.52
C PHE A 37 -7.64 -22.51 -29.27
N LEU A 38 -8.02 -22.91 -28.06
CA LEU A 38 -7.51 -22.33 -26.83
C LEU A 38 -5.99 -22.51 -26.71
N LYS A 39 -5.47 -23.73 -27.01
CA LYS A 39 -4.02 -23.99 -26.98
C LYS A 39 -3.27 -23.10 -27.97
N ALA A 40 -3.81 -22.93 -29.19
CA ALA A 40 -3.21 -22.05 -30.20
C ALA A 40 -3.20 -20.57 -29.73
N MET A 41 -4.26 -20.10 -29.04
CA MET A 41 -4.33 -18.76 -28.48
C MET A 41 -3.38 -18.54 -27.30
N LEU A 42 -3.20 -19.56 -26.48
CA LEU A 42 -2.30 -19.48 -25.32
C LEU A 42 -0.83 -19.51 -25.77
N ALA A 43 -0.51 -20.19 -26.88
CA ALA A 43 0.85 -20.38 -27.38
C ALA A 43 1.84 -20.77 -26.25
N GLU A 44 2.78 -19.87 -25.91
CA GLU A 44 3.77 -20.08 -24.83
C GLU A 44 3.40 -19.36 -23.51
N ARG A 45 2.14 -18.90 -23.36
CA ARG A 45 1.71 -18.18 -22.16
C ARG A 45 1.67 -19.11 -20.95
N GLU A 46 2.32 -18.74 -19.88
CA GLU A 46 2.23 -19.44 -18.60
C GLU A 46 0.84 -19.28 -17.98
N CYS A 47 0.29 -20.38 -17.46
CA CYS A 47 -1.03 -20.43 -16.86
C CYS A 47 -0.98 -20.75 -15.36
N VAL A 48 -1.97 -20.29 -14.62
CA VAL A 48 -2.18 -20.58 -13.19
C VAL A 48 -2.34 -22.09 -12.96
N THR A 49 -2.97 -22.79 -13.91
CA THR A 49 -3.18 -24.24 -13.87
C THR A 49 -2.60 -24.88 -15.12
N ASP A 50 -1.93 -26.02 -14.96
CA ASP A 50 -1.34 -26.78 -16.07
C ASP A 50 -2.40 -27.42 -16.97
N VAL A 51 -3.61 -27.65 -16.43
CA VAL A 51 -4.71 -28.31 -17.13
C VAL A 51 -5.85 -27.31 -17.32
N PRO A 52 -6.26 -27.00 -18.55
CA PRO A 52 -7.41 -26.16 -18.82
C PRO A 52 -8.72 -26.86 -18.46
N PHE A 53 -9.76 -26.09 -18.14
CA PHE A 53 -11.11 -26.61 -17.97
C PHE A 53 -11.80 -26.69 -19.33
N VAL A 54 -11.85 -27.85 -19.91
CA VAL A 54 -12.43 -28.10 -21.27
C VAL A 54 -13.52 -29.15 -21.19
N GLY A 55 -14.49 -29.08 -22.12
CA GLY A 55 -15.53 -30.08 -22.22
C GLY A 55 -16.63 -29.73 -23.20
N GLN A 56 -17.53 -30.67 -23.35
CA GLN A 56 -18.76 -30.54 -24.13
C GLN A 56 -19.89 -31.35 -23.50
N ALA A 57 -21.12 -30.93 -23.69
CA ALA A 57 -22.29 -31.61 -23.18
C ALA A 57 -23.53 -31.35 -24.07
N GLU A 58 -24.49 -32.27 -24.04
CA GLU A 58 -25.78 -32.08 -24.67
C GLU A 58 -26.77 -31.40 -23.71
N LEU A 59 -27.65 -30.58 -24.27
CA LEU A 59 -28.78 -29.99 -23.56
C LEU A 59 -30.03 -30.86 -23.75
N SER A 60 -30.97 -30.75 -22.83
CA SER A 60 -32.20 -31.56 -22.81
C SER A 60 -33.12 -31.32 -24.03
N ASP A 61 -32.96 -30.22 -24.74
CA ASP A 61 -33.72 -29.80 -25.92
C ASP A 61 -33.02 -30.17 -27.26
N GLY A 62 -31.97 -31.01 -27.21
CA GLY A 62 -31.17 -31.40 -28.35
C GLY A 62 -30.12 -30.39 -28.76
N GLY A 63 -29.93 -29.32 -27.95
CA GLY A 63 -28.79 -28.40 -28.08
C GLY A 63 -27.49 -28.99 -27.52
N ARG A 64 -26.39 -28.31 -27.71
CA ARG A 64 -25.11 -28.68 -27.12
C ARG A 64 -24.33 -27.43 -26.68
N VAL A 65 -23.47 -27.62 -25.70
CA VAL A 65 -22.54 -26.60 -25.24
C VAL A 65 -21.12 -27.15 -25.25
N GLU A 66 -20.18 -26.34 -25.72
CA GLU A 66 -18.74 -26.62 -25.72
C GLU A 66 -18.04 -25.48 -24.99
N TRP A 67 -17.04 -25.80 -24.18
CA TRP A 67 -16.27 -24.77 -23.45
C TRP A 67 -14.78 -25.13 -23.37
N ALA A 68 -13.95 -24.10 -23.29
CA ALA A 68 -12.53 -24.20 -22.99
C ALA A 68 -12.09 -22.96 -22.22
N VAL A 69 -11.56 -23.16 -21.02
CA VAL A 69 -11.16 -22.07 -20.12
C VAL A 69 -9.77 -22.34 -19.56
N ALA A 70 -8.89 -21.33 -19.62
CA ALA A 70 -7.60 -21.33 -18.96
C ALA A 70 -7.38 -20.00 -18.26
N TRP A 71 -6.41 -19.95 -17.35
CA TRP A 71 -6.09 -18.78 -16.54
C TRP A 71 -4.63 -18.38 -16.73
N PRO A 72 -4.29 -17.57 -17.77
CA PRO A 72 -2.93 -17.07 -17.98
C PRO A 72 -2.50 -16.11 -16.87
N LEU A 73 -1.19 -16.07 -16.62
CA LEU A 73 -0.58 -15.19 -15.59
C LEU A 73 -0.38 -13.75 -16.06
N ASP A 74 -0.36 -13.51 -17.37
CA ASP A 74 -0.06 -12.20 -17.98
C ASP A 74 -1.21 -11.18 -17.94
N GLU A 75 -2.35 -11.52 -17.35
CA GLU A 75 -3.52 -10.66 -17.20
C GLU A 75 -4.12 -10.09 -18.50
N GLU A 76 -3.88 -10.70 -19.64
CA GLU A 76 -4.54 -10.38 -20.90
C GLU A 76 -5.79 -11.29 -21.10
N PRO A 77 -6.98 -10.84 -20.67
CA PRO A 77 -8.18 -11.67 -20.75
C PRO A 77 -8.70 -11.77 -22.17
N TYR A 78 -9.29 -12.92 -22.48
CA TYR A 78 -10.05 -13.11 -23.69
C TYR A 78 -11.36 -13.87 -23.39
N MET A 79 -12.48 -13.38 -23.93
CA MET A 79 -13.79 -14.02 -23.79
C MET A 79 -14.44 -14.19 -25.16
N GLY A 80 -14.32 -15.38 -25.73
CA GLY A 80 -14.94 -15.76 -27.02
C GLY A 80 -16.26 -16.47 -26.81
N LEU A 81 -17.37 -15.79 -27.07
CA LEU A 81 -18.72 -16.30 -26.83
C LEU A 81 -19.48 -16.45 -28.16
N TYR A 82 -20.07 -17.62 -28.38
CA TYR A 82 -20.74 -17.94 -29.63
C TYR A 82 -22.08 -18.62 -29.37
N CYS A 83 -23.06 -18.33 -30.21
CA CYS A 83 -24.31 -19.08 -30.31
C CYS A 83 -24.62 -19.43 -31.76
N ASN A 84 -24.76 -20.72 -32.06
CA ASN A 84 -24.93 -21.23 -33.41
C ASN A 84 -23.90 -20.67 -34.42
N THR A 85 -22.63 -20.63 -33.99
CA THR A 85 -21.46 -20.07 -34.70
C THR A 85 -21.42 -18.52 -34.79
N VAL A 86 -22.48 -17.84 -34.40
CA VAL A 86 -22.52 -16.37 -34.40
C VAL A 86 -21.82 -15.85 -33.17
N PRO A 87 -20.83 -14.96 -33.30
CA PRO A 87 -20.20 -14.32 -32.13
C PRO A 87 -21.18 -13.41 -31.40
N THR A 88 -21.13 -13.43 -30.07
CA THR A 88 -21.97 -12.59 -29.20
C THR A 88 -21.08 -11.72 -28.31
N PRO A 89 -20.47 -10.67 -28.84
CA PRO A 89 -19.48 -9.87 -28.14
C PRO A 89 -20.04 -9.13 -26.90
N GLN A 90 -21.35 -8.91 -26.83
CA GLN A 90 -22.02 -8.35 -25.66
C GLN A 90 -22.53 -9.44 -24.69
N GLY A 91 -22.10 -10.69 -24.88
CA GLY A 91 -22.42 -11.81 -24.01
C GLY A 91 -23.88 -12.24 -24.06
N GLY A 92 -24.46 -12.48 -22.90
CA GLY A 92 -25.84 -12.88 -22.75
C GLY A 92 -26.06 -14.00 -21.72
N SER A 93 -27.16 -14.78 -21.89
CA SER A 93 -27.55 -15.80 -20.93
C SER A 93 -26.49 -16.87 -20.70
N HIS A 94 -25.75 -17.26 -21.75
CA HIS A 94 -24.68 -18.27 -21.68
C HIS A 94 -23.41 -17.76 -20.98
N GLU A 95 -23.05 -16.47 -21.15
CA GLU A 95 -21.96 -15.86 -20.39
C GLU A 95 -22.29 -15.83 -18.90
N GLN A 96 -23.51 -15.38 -18.55
CA GLN A 96 -23.94 -15.34 -17.15
C GLN A 96 -23.92 -16.73 -16.53
N ALA A 97 -24.31 -17.77 -17.28
CA ALA A 97 -24.23 -19.15 -16.87
C ALA A 97 -22.79 -19.59 -16.57
N LEU A 98 -21.86 -19.31 -17.49
CA LEU A 98 -20.44 -19.63 -17.30
C LEU A 98 -19.89 -18.95 -16.02
N ARG A 99 -20.08 -17.64 -15.89
CA ARG A 99 -19.63 -16.86 -14.73
C ARG A 99 -20.20 -17.38 -13.41
N SER A 100 -21.50 -17.68 -13.39
CA SER A 100 -22.19 -18.17 -12.20
C SER A 100 -21.73 -19.58 -11.82
N ALA A 101 -21.65 -20.49 -12.78
CA ALA A 101 -21.27 -21.89 -12.59
C ALA A 101 -19.85 -22.01 -12.00
N LEU A 102 -18.86 -21.36 -12.64
CA LEU A 102 -17.48 -21.44 -12.20
C LEU A 102 -17.29 -20.77 -10.82
N LEU A 103 -17.93 -19.62 -10.59
CA LEU A 103 -17.86 -18.97 -9.28
C LEU A 103 -18.41 -19.85 -8.16
N ARG A 104 -19.57 -20.46 -8.37
CA ARG A 104 -20.20 -21.36 -7.37
C ARG A 104 -19.37 -22.61 -7.14
N GLY A 105 -18.87 -23.24 -8.21
CA GLY A 105 -18.00 -24.42 -8.12
C GLY A 105 -16.74 -24.14 -7.32
N LEU A 106 -16.02 -23.03 -7.62
CA LEU A 106 -14.80 -22.68 -6.89
C LEU A 106 -15.07 -22.33 -5.41
N ARG A 107 -16.17 -21.66 -5.13
CA ARG A 107 -16.58 -21.38 -3.73
C ARG A 107 -16.89 -22.66 -2.95
N SER A 108 -17.66 -23.58 -3.57
CA SER A 108 -17.96 -24.89 -2.98
C SER A 108 -16.68 -25.70 -2.72
N PHE A 109 -15.74 -25.68 -3.65
CA PHE A 109 -14.42 -26.31 -3.48
C PHE A 109 -13.64 -25.68 -2.32
N GLY A 110 -13.67 -24.34 -2.19
CA GLY A 110 -13.07 -23.63 -1.06
C GLY A 110 -13.67 -24.05 0.27
N GLU A 111 -14.99 -24.20 0.37
CA GLU A 111 -15.67 -24.68 1.58
C GLU A 111 -15.27 -26.11 1.94
N LEU A 112 -15.22 -27.01 0.94
CA LEU A 112 -14.80 -28.40 1.12
C LEU A 112 -13.33 -28.53 1.56
N THR A 113 -12.47 -27.62 1.13
CA THR A 113 -11.05 -27.59 1.52
C THR A 113 -10.79 -26.79 2.80
N GLY A 114 -11.85 -26.31 3.48
CA GLY A 114 -11.77 -25.59 4.76
C GLY A 114 -11.39 -24.11 4.64
N ASN A 115 -11.39 -23.55 3.43
CA ASN A 115 -11.07 -22.14 3.20
C ASN A 115 -12.30 -21.25 3.38
N LYS A 116 -12.41 -20.60 4.55
CA LYS A 116 -13.52 -19.71 4.91
C LYS A 116 -13.59 -18.40 4.12
N LYS A 117 -12.55 -18.06 3.36
CA LYS A 117 -12.49 -16.81 2.58
C LYS A 117 -13.10 -16.94 1.18
N GLY A 118 -13.44 -18.15 0.73
CA GLY A 118 -14.02 -18.42 -0.60
C GLY A 118 -15.24 -17.56 -0.94
N GLY A 119 -16.07 -17.23 0.05
CA GLY A 119 -17.23 -16.34 -0.12
C GLY A 119 -16.90 -14.91 -0.58
N GLN A 120 -15.65 -14.46 -0.45
CA GLN A 120 -15.22 -13.11 -0.86
C GLN A 120 -14.88 -13.01 -2.35
N ILE A 121 -14.66 -14.16 -3.03
CA ILE A 121 -14.34 -14.22 -4.45
C ILE A 121 -15.56 -13.78 -5.27
N THR A 122 -15.34 -12.98 -6.30
CA THR A 122 -16.34 -12.61 -7.31
C THR A 122 -16.02 -13.29 -8.65
N ALA A 123 -16.97 -13.28 -9.58
CA ALA A 123 -16.72 -13.83 -10.92
C ALA A 123 -15.58 -13.10 -11.65
N ASP A 124 -15.39 -11.81 -11.40
CA ASP A 124 -14.29 -11.04 -11.99
C ASP A 124 -12.93 -11.40 -11.39
N ASP A 125 -12.87 -11.82 -10.11
CA ASP A 125 -11.63 -12.31 -9.51
C ASP A 125 -11.19 -13.65 -10.13
N LEU A 126 -12.14 -14.46 -10.61
CA LEU A 126 -11.86 -15.75 -11.24
C LEU A 126 -11.68 -15.64 -12.76
N LEU A 127 -12.52 -14.86 -13.45
CA LEU A 127 -12.56 -14.81 -14.91
C LEU A 127 -11.96 -13.53 -15.52
N GLY A 128 -11.64 -12.54 -14.71
CA GLY A 128 -11.11 -11.26 -15.19
C GLY A 128 -9.71 -11.32 -15.82
N SER A 129 -8.97 -12.43 -15.68
CA SER A 129 -7.69 -12.70 -16.36
C SER A 129 -7.74 -13.98 -17.19
N SER A 130 -8.92 -14.61 -17.33
CA SER A 130 -9.03 -15.87 -18.05
C SER A 130 -9.09 -15.71 -19.57
N CYS A 131 -8.62 -16.74 -20.28
CA CYS A 131 -8.97 -16.99 -21.66
C CYS A 131 -10.11 -18.02 -21.66
N ALA A 132 -11.32 -17.58 -22.01
CA ALA A 132 -12.52 -18.41 -21.99
C ALA A 132 -13.21 -18.44 -23.35
N LEU A 133 -13.53 -19.62 -23.80
CA LEU A 133 -14.29 -19.88 -25.02
C LEU A 133 -15.56 -20.64 -24.65
N LEU A 134 -16.69 -20.20 -25.13
CA LEU A 134 -17.98 -20.86 -24.92
C LEU A 134 -18.78 -20.83 -26.23
N SER A 135 -19.14 -22.00 -26.72
CA SER A 135 -19.95 -22.19 -27.94
C SER A 135 -21.22 -22.93 -27.59
N LEU A 136 -22.36 -22.30 -27.79
CA LEU A 136 -23.69 -22.83 -27.53
C LEU A 136 -24.40 -23.08 -28.85
N PHE A 137 -24.97 -24.29 -29.03
CA PHE A 137 -25.83 -24.63 -30.14
C PHE A 137 -27.21 -24.97 -29.60
N ILE A 138 -28.22 -24.20 -30.01
CA ILE A 138 -29.62 -24.40 -29.58
C ILE A 138 -30.58 -24.20 -30.75
N PRO A 139 -31.72 -24.89 -30.75
CA PRO A 139 -32.80 -24.60 -31.70
C PRO A 139 -33.37 -23.21 -31.34
N ASN A 140 -33.69 -22.40 -32.31
CA ASN A 140 -34.39 -21.13 -32.16
C ASN A 140 -33.75 -20.10 -31.15
N PRO A 141 -32.48 -19.71 -31.32
CA PRO A 141 -31.86 -18.72 -30.46
C PRO A 141 -32.49 -17.34 -30.62
N GLN A 142 -32.72 -16.64 -29.51
CA GLN A 142 -33.20 -15.27 -29.51
C GLN A 142 -32.05 -14.33 -29.17
N PHE A 143 -31.92 -13.26 -29.92
CA PHE A 143 -30.87 -12.27 -29.72
C PHE A 143 -31.46 -10.87 -29.46
N GLN A 144 -30.72 -10.03 -28.78
CA GLN A 144 -31.04 -8.62 -28.64
C GLN A 144 -30.54 -7.87 -29.87
N GLY A 145 -31.45 -7.20 -30.57
CA GLY A 145 -31.15 -6.39 -31.76
C GLY A 145 -30.88 -7.21 -33.04
N GLN A 146 -30.71 -6.52 -34.15
CA GLN A 146 -30.46 -7.12 -35.47
C GLN A 146 -29.02 -7.62 -35.64
N THR A 147 -28.07 -7.04 -34.92
CA THR A 147 -26.64 -7.40 -34.96
C THR A 147 -26.33 -8.74 -34.27
N LYS A 148 -27.29 -9.26 -33.50
CA LYS A 148 -27.17 -10.53 -32.74
C LYS A 148 -26.02 -10.53 -31.70
N ASP A 149 -25.61 -9.38 -31.24
CA ASP A 149 -24.43 -9.22 -30.35
C ASP A 149 -24.65 -9.80 -28.95
N ARG A 150 -25.93 -10.01 -28.56
CA ARG A 150 -26.28 -10.52 -27.23
C ARG A 150 -27.34 -11.60 -27.28
N LEU A 151 -27.07 -12.75 -26.66
CA LEU A 151 -28.00 -13.86 -26.57
C LEU A 151 -29.02 -13.66 -25.43
N ILE A 152 -30.31 -13.86 -25.74
CA ILE A 152 -31.40 -13.91 -24.77
C ILE A 152 -32.04 -15.30 -24.83
N ALA A 153 -31.50 -16.22 -24.06
CA ALA A 153 -31.99 -17.61 -23.98
C ALA A 153 -31.97 -18.08 -22.50
N PRO A 154 -32.90 -17.59 -21.63
CA PRO A 154 -32.86 -17.88 -20.19
C PRO A 154 -32.92 -19.38 -19.85
N ASP A 155 -33.70 -20.15 -20.63
CA ASP A 155 -33.86 -21.61 -20.41
C ASP A 155 -32.57 -22.35 -20.73
N ALA A 156 -31.96 -22.09 -21.90
CA ALA A 156 -30.68 -22.64 -22.25
C ALA A 156 -29.59 -22.18 -21.26
N GLY A 157 -29.62 -20.90 -20.83
CA GLY A 157 -28.70 -20.41 -19.81
C GLY A 157 -28.78 -21.18 -18.50
N ARG A 158 -29.98 -21.55 -18.03
CA ARG A 158 -30.14 -22.38 -16.81
C ARG A 158 -29.57 -23.79 -16.99
N GLN A 159 -29.78 -24.40 -18.12
CA GLN A 159 -29.20 -25.72 -18.41
C GLN A 159 -27.67 -25.66 -18.47
N VAL A 160 -27.12 -24.68 -19.19
CA VAL A 160 -25.67 -24.45 -19.29
C VAL A 160 -25.04 -24.20 -17.92
N ASP A 161 -25.68 -23.44 -17.06
CA ASP A 161 -25.21 -23.15 -15.69
C ASP A 161 -25.10 -24.42 -14.83
N VAL A 162 -26.10 -25.32 -14.90
CA VAL A 162 -26.07 -26.61 -14.19
C VAL A 162 -24.97 -27.52 -14.75
N ILE A 163 -24.92 -27.67 -16.06
CA ILE A 163 -23.95 -28.51 -16.73
C ILE A 163 -22.51 -28.06 -16.44
N LEU A 164 -22.22 -26.79 -16.63
CA LEU A 164 -20.89 -26.24 -16.39
C LEU A 164 -20.48 -26.38 -14.93
N LYS A 165 -21.41 -26.16 -13.99
CA LYS A 165 -21.12 -26.34 -12.55
C LYS A 165 -20.75 -27.77 -12.23
N ASP A 166 -21.52 -28.74 -12.71
CA ASP A 166 -21.28 -30.18 -12.48
C ASP A 166 -19.91 -30.58 -13.03
N HIS A 167 -19.63 -30.23 -14.29
CA HIS A 167 -18.34 -30.52 -14.91
C HIS A 167 -17.17 -29.82 -14.21
N PHE A 168 -17.35 -28.59 -13.73
CA PHE A 168 -16.32 -27.88 -13.03
C PHE A 168 -16.05 -28.47 -11.64
N ASP A 169 -17.08 -28.88 -10.91
CA ASP A 169 -16.94 -29.60 -9.64
C ASP A 169 -16.16 -30.92 -9.83
N HIS A 170 -16.43 -31.67 -10.92
CA HIS A 170 -15.66 -32.86 -11.27
C HIS A 170 -14.21 -32.54 -11.65
N TRP A 171 -13.99 -31.47 -12.42
CA TRP A 171 -12.65 -31.03 -12.79
C TRP A 171 -11.83 -30.62 -11.55
N LEU A 172 -12.41 -29.83 -10.62
CA LEU A 172 -11.78 -29.43 -9.36
C LEU A 172 -11.45 -30.64 -8.47
N THR A 173 -12.32 -31.65 -8.45
CA THR A 173 -12.13 -32.86 -7.66
C THR A 173 -11.07 -33.77 -8.27
N GLY A 174 -11.06 -33.91 -9.60
CA GLY A 174 -10.09 -34.71 -10.36
C GLY A 174 -8.70 -34.10 -10.40
N HIS A 175 -8.59 -32.76 -10.34
CA HIS A 175 -7.33 -32.02 -10.40
C HIS A 175 -7.17 -31.14 -9.15
N ARG A 176 -7.08 -31.77 -7.98
CA ARG A 176 -7.09 -31.09 -6.69
C ARG A 176 -5.98 -30.02 -6.52
N GLU A 177 -4.79 -30.30 -7.04
CA GLU A 177 -3.68 -29.33 -7.02
C GLU A 177 -4.02 -28.09 -7.84
N ALA A 178 -4.45 -28.28 -9.09
CA ALA A 178 -4.87 -27.19 -9.96
C ALA A 178 -6.03 -26.38 -9.35
N GLY A 179 -7.02 -27.07 -8.73
CA GLY A 179 -8.12 -26.42 -8.02
C GLY A 179 -7.65 -25.59 -6.84
N SER A 180 -6.67 -26.06 -6.07
CA SER A 180 -6.10 -25.32 -4.94
C SER A 180 -5.33 -24.09 -5.40
N VAL A 181 -4.48 -24.21 -6.42
CA VAL A 181 -3.74 -23.10 -7.00
C VAL A 181 -4.69 -22.04 -7.59
N LEU A 182 -5.74 -22.49 -8.31
CA LEU A 182 -6.77 -21.59 -8.84
C LEU A 182 -7.54 -20.86 -7.74
N LEU A 183 -7.86 -21.54 -6.64
CA LEU A 183 -8.51 -20.93 -5.48
C LEU A 183 -7.63 -19.87 -4.84
N GLU A 184 -6.34 -20.17 -4.61
CA GLU A 184 -5.37 -19.20 -4.07
C GLU A 184 -5.20 -17.98 -4.96
N HIS A 185 -5.09 -18.18 -6.28
CA HIS A 185 -5.03 -17.11 -7.25
C HIS A 185 -6.27 -16.21 -7.19
N ALA A 186 -7.47 -16.79 -7.20
CA ALA A 186 -8.71 -16.01 -7.11
C ALA A 186 -8.85 -15.27 -5.77
N LEU A 187 -8.36 -15.85 -4.66
CA LEU A 187 -8.33 -15.19 -3.36
C LEU A 187 -7.34 -14.01 -3.34
N GLY A 188 -6.17 -14.16 -3.94
CA GLY A 188 -5.20 -13.06 -4.09
C GLY A 188 -5.80 -11.86 -4.82
N ARG A 189 -6.48 -12.11 -5.95
CA ARG A 189 -7.21 -11.07 -6.71
C ARG A 189 -8.35 -10.45 -5.91
N ALA A 190 -9.10 -11.24 -5.14
CA ALA A 190 -10.15 -10.73 -4.26
C ALA A 190 -9.57 -9.82 -3.16
N GLU A 191 -8.45 -10.20 -2.55
CA GLU A 191 -7.75 -9.39 -1.55
C GLU A 191 -7.23 -8.07 -2.15
N GLU A 192 -6.64 -8.10 -3.35
CA GLU A 192 -6.22 -6.88 -4.06
C GLU A 192 -7.39 -5.97 -4.41
N ARG A 193 -8.50 -6.52 -4.93
CA ARG A 193 -9.72 -5.76 -5.23
C ARG A 193 -10.27 -5.09 -3.97
N LEU A 194 -10.33 -5.83 -2.86
CA LEU A 194 -10.77 -5.29 -1.57
C LEU A 194 -9.82 -4.24 -1.03
N ALA A 195 -8.49 -4.42 -1.18
CA ALA A 195 -7.50 -3.43 -0.81
C ALA A 195 -7.63 -2.15 -1.66
N ARG A 196 -7.79 -2.28 -2.98
CA ARG A 196 -8.05 -1.14 -3.89
C ARG A 196 -9.36 -0.42 -3.55
N LYS A 197 -10.43 -1.17 -3.20
CA LYS A 197 -11.70 -0.58 -2.77
C LYS A 197 -11.55 0.20 -1.47
N ARG A 198 -10.86 -0.37 -0.47
CA ARG A 198 -10.56 0.31 0.80
C ARG A 198 -9.72 1.57 0.57
N SER A 199 -8.70 1.50 -0.28
CA SER A 199 -7.87 2.66 -0.64
C SER A 199 -8.68 3.76 -1.34
N LYS A 200 -9.60 3.40 -2.26
CA LYS A 200 -10.50 4.35 -2.90
C LYS A 200 -11.52 4.95 -1.94
N GLU A 201 -12.04 4.18 -0.98
CA GLU A 201 -12.94 4.70 0.07
C GLU A 201 -12.20 5.63 1.03
N VAL A 202 -10.96 5.30 1.39
CA VAL A 202 -10.09 6.19 2.19
C VAL A 202 -9.74 7.44 1.38
N ALA A 203 -9.40 7.31 0.10
CA ALA A 203 -9.14 8.46 -0.80
C ALA A 203 -10.40 9.31 -1.03
N ARG A 204 -11.60 8.72 -1.14
CA ARG A 204 -12.87 9.47 -1.21
C ARG A 204 -13.16 10.21 0.10
N LYS A 205 -12.96 9.56 1.26
CA LYS A 205 -13.08 10.20 2.58
C LYS A 205 -12.01 11.27 2.77
N SER A 206 -10.80 11.11 2.22
CA SER A 206 -9.74 12.13 2.26
C SER A 206 -9.94 13.23 1.21
N ALA A 207 -10.53 12.96 0.05
CA ALA A 207 -10.89 14.01 -0.93
C ALA A 207 -11.99 14.95 -0.40
N THR A 208 -12.94 14.43 0.38
CA THR A 208 -13.91 15.26 1.11
C THR A 208 -13.26 15.94 2.35
N ARG A 209 -12.15 15.39 2.87
CA ARG A 209 -11.34 15.97 3.95
C ARG A 209 -10.25 16.93 3.47
N LYS A 210 -9.84 16.90 2.21
CA LYS A 210 -8.84 17.84 1.62
C LYS A 210 -9.22 19.32 1.77
N LEU A 211 -10.44 19.61 2.22
CA LEU A 211 -10.92 20.98 2.52
C LEU A 211 -10.86 21.36 4.01
N ARG A 212 -10.42 20.47 4.92
CA ARG A 212 -10.28 20.81 6.35
C ARG A 212 -9.01 20.24 6.94
N LEU A 213 -8.02 21.12 7.08
CA LEU A 213 -6.84 20.86 7.91
C LEU A 213 -7.27 20.54 9.36
N PRO A 214 -6.47 19.76 10.13
CA PRO A 214 -6.79 19.45 11.52
C PRO A 214 -7.04 20.72 12.33
N GLY A 215 -8.15 20.77 13.06
CA GLY A 215 -8.52 21.99 13.82
C GLY A 215 -7.52 22.40 14.90
N LYS A 216 -6.62 21.48 15.30
CA LYS A 216 -5.52 21.76 16.24
C LYS A 216 -4.27 22.33 15.56
N LEU A 217 -4.14 22.21 14.23
CA LEU A 217 -3.03 22.77 13.48
C LEU A 217 -3.10 24.31 13.49
N ALA A 218 -2.05 24.94 13.96
CA ALA A 218 -1.83 26.37 13.76
C ALA A 218 -0.92 26.55 12.55
N ASP A 219 -1.51 26.71 11.37
CA ASP A 219 -0.79 26.77 10.09
C ASP A 219 -0.01 28.09 9.91
N CYS A 220 0.98 28.11 9.03
CA CYS A 220 1.65 29.32 8.58
C CYS A 220 0.86 29.99 7.44
N SER A 221 1.14 31.28 7.22
CA SER A 221 0.42 32.06 6.21
C SER A 221 1.09 32.08 4.83
N THR A 222 2.32 31.60 4.72
CA THR A 222 3.04 31.52 3.45
C THR A 222 2.43 30.40 2.59
N ASP A 223 2.05 30.76 1.37
CA ASP A 223 1.66 29.80 0.34
C ASP A 223 2.92 29.21 -0.30
N GLY A 224 3.02 27.89 -0.29
CA GLY A 224 4.17 27.16 -0.81
C GLY A 224 5.04 26.53 0.28
N ARG A 225 5.95 25.65 -0.18
CA ARG A 225 6.76 24.81 0.70
C ARG A 225 8.06 25.49 1.17
N GLU A 226 8.67 26.27 0.28
CA GLU A 226 10.01 26.82 0.47
C GLU A 226 10.07 27.76 1.68
N GLY A 227 11.03 27.54 2.57
CA GLY A 227 11.22 28.31 3.80
C GLY A 227 10.19 28.03 4.91
N THR A 228 9.25 27.10 4.70
CA THR A 228 8.23 26.80 5.71
C THR A 228 8.57 25.58 6.56
N GLU A 229 8.10 25.58 7.81
CA GLU A 229 8.42 24.57 8.81
C GLU A 229 7.18 24.19 9.60
N ILE A 230 7.04 22.88 9.91
CA ILE A 230 6.03 22.42 10.88
C ILE A 230 6.71 21.83 12.10
N PHE A 231 6.32 22.30 13.28
CA PHE A 231 6.76 21.76 14.55
C PHE A 231 5.72 20.81 15.12
N LEU A 232 6.13 19.56 15.34
CA LEU A 232 5.36 18.54 16.03
C LEU A 232 5.67 18.64 17.52
N VAL A 233 4.69 19.09 18.31
CA VAL A 233 4.92 19.48 19.71
C VAL A 233 4.13 18.56 20.64
N GLU A 234 4.74 18.17 21.75
CA GLU A 234 4.08 17.35 22.76
C GLU A 234 3.04 18.15 23.55
N GLY A 235 1.77 17.70 23.45
CA GLY A 235 0.67 18.22 24.26
C GLY A 235 0.21 19.63 23.91
N ASP A 236 -0.89 20.03 24.54
CA ASP A 236 -1.51 21.35 24.32
C ASP A 236 -0.76 22.48 25.06
N SER A 237 -0.09 22.19 26.18
CA SER A 237 0.64 23.17 26.98
C SER A 237 1.84 23.72 26.23
N ALA A 238 2.77 22.83 25.83
CA ALA A 238 3.92 23.21 25.01
C ALA A 238 3.48 23.76 23.63
N GLY A 239 2.40 23.18 23.06
CA GLY A 239 1.75 23.70 21.86
C GLY A 239 1.26 25.13 21.98
N GLY A 240 0.79 25.56 23.18
CA GLY A 240 0.39 26.94 23.50
C GLY A 240 1.57 27.89 23.46
N SER A 241 2.66 27.53 24.16
CA SER A 241 3.91 28.32 24.19
C SER A 241 4.53 28.42 22.78
N ALA A 242 4.56 27.30 22.03
CA ALA A 242 5.08 27.26 20.66
C ALA A 242 4.26 28.13 19.68
N LYS A 243 2.93 28.14 19.82
CA LYS A 243 2.03 28.98 18.99
C LYS A 243 2.28 30.49 19.23
N GLN A 244 2.67 30.88 20.45
CA GLN A 244 3.02 32.25 20.75
C GLN A 244 4.44 32.60 20.29
N ALA A 245 5.37 31.63 20.33
CA ALA A 245 6.78 31.79 19.98
C ALA A 245 7.04 31.88 18.49
N ARG A 246 6.22 31.20 17.67
CA ARG A 246 6.45 30.95 16.22
C ARG A 246 6.46 32.23 15.37
N SER A 247 7.11 32.18 14.22
CA SER A 247 6.81 33.03 13.08
C SER A 247 5.50 32.59 12.45
N ARG A 248 4.49 33.46 12.41
CA ARG A 248 3.20 33.13 11.79
C ARG A 248 3.30 33.00 10.27
N GLU A 249 4.30 33.60 9.68
CA GLU A 249 4.51 33.55 8.24
C GLU A 249 5.00 32.19 7.78
N THR A 250 6.03 31.63 8.45
CA THR A 250 6.78 30.48 7.96
C THR A 250 6.67 29.25 8.85
N GLN A 251 6.15 29.36 10.08
CA GLN A 251 6.15 28.25 11.04
C GLN A 251 4.74 27.82 11.41
N ALA A 252 4.44 26.55 11.22
CA ALA A 252 3.22 25.87 11.65
C ALA A 252 3.47 25.05 12.92
N ILE A 253 2.44 24.90 13.78
CA ILE A 253 2.48 24.10 15.01
C ILE A 253 1.38 23.08 14.98
N LEU A 254 1.74 21.81 15.15
CA LEU A 254 0.84 20.69 15.35
C LEU A 254 1.06 20.06 16.72
N PRO A 255 0.21 20.34 17.71
CA PRO A 255 0.27 19.66 19.00
C PRO A 255 -0.22 18.22 18.87
N LEU A 256 0.52 17.26 19.44
CA LEU A 256 0.18 15.86 19.52
C LEU A 256 -0.26 15.52 20.93
N ARG A 257 -1.44 14.93 21.09
CA ARG A 257 -2.01 14.62 22.40
C ARG A 257 -1.61 13.23 22.85
N GLY A 258 -0.70 13.15 23.79
CA GLY A 258 -0.20 11.91 24.37
C GLY A 258 0.70 11.11 23.42
N LYS A 259 1.07 9.90 23.85
CA LYS A 259 1.94 9.00 23.08
C LYS A 259 1.22 8.47 21.85
N ILE A 260 1.81 8.64 20.68
CA ILE A 260 1.28 8.08 19.44
C ILE A 260 1.45 6.57 19.42
N LEU A 261 0.69 5.91 18.54
CA LEU A 261 0.76 4.47 18.39
C LEU A 261 2.12 4.04 17.81
N ASN A 262 2.72 3.01 18.39
CA ASN A 262 3.99 2.46 17.89
C ASN A 262 3.78 1.77 16.52
N ALA A 263 4.33 2.37 15.47
CA ALA A 263 4.19 1.89 14.09
C ALA A 263 4.91 0.55 13.84
N ALA A 264 5.93 0.20 14.64
CA ALA A 264 6.64 -1.08 14.49
C ALA A 264 5.83 -2.28 15.00
N SER A 265 4.91 -2.07 15.95
CA SER A 265 4.12 -3.14 16.55
C SER A 265 2.64 -3.13 16.16
N ALA A 266 2.14 -2.05 15.57
CA ALA A 266 0.74 -1.87 15.21
C ALA A 266 0.42 -2.48 13.83
N THR A 267 -0.84 -2.85 13.63
CA THR A 267 -1.35 -3.21 12.30
C THR A 267 -1.66 -1.96 11.48
N VAL A 268 -1.60 -2.08 10.16
CA VAL A 268 -1.88 -0.97 9.22
C VAL A 268 -3.27 -0.36 9.48
N ASP A 269 -4.27 -1.18 9.80
CA ASP A 269 -5.63 -0.70 10.08
C ASP A 269 -5.68 0.14 11.37
N LYS A 270 -4.92 -0.25 12.41
CA LYS A 270 -4.81 0.51 13.67
C LYS A 270 -4.08 1.83 13.47
N LEU A 271 -3.01 1.84 12.65
CA LEU A 271 -2.28 3.07 12.31
C LEU A 271 -3.19 4.07 11.60
N ARG A 272 -3.97 3.61 10.61
CA ARG A 272 -4.92 4.45 9.87
C ARG A 272 -6.10 4.95 10.73
N ALA A 273 -6.50 4.18 11.71
CA ALA A 273 -7.57 4.56 12.65
C ALA A 273 -7.10 5.53 13.75
N ASN A 274 -5.78 5.65 13.96
CA ASN A 274 -5.22 6.57 14.97
C ASN A 274 -5.41 8.02 14.53
N LYS A 275 -6.14 8.80 15.35
CA LYS A 275 -6.50 10.18 15.03
C LYS A 275 -5.28 11.11 14.97
N GLU A 276 -4.32 10.93 15.87
CA GLU A 276 -3.11 11.77 15.94
C GLU A 276 -2.24 11.59 14.68
N LEU A 277 -2.04 10.33 14.25
CA LEU A 277 -1.32 10.02 13.02
C LEU A 277 -2.10 10.47 11.77
N ALA A 278 -3.42 10.32 11.76
CA ALA A 278 -4.26 10.80 10.65
C ALA A 278 -4.21 12.33 10.52
N ASP A 279 -4.21 13.05 11.65
CA ASP A 279 -4.05 14.49 11.69
C ASP A 279 -2.66 14.93 11.21
N LEU A 280 -1.60 14.21 11.62
CA LEU A 280 -0.23 14.43 11.16
C LEU A 280 -0.12 14.25 9.63
N VAL A 281 -0.56 13.12 9.09
CA VAL A 281 -0.54 12.86 7.63
C VAL A 281 -1.33 13.92 6.86
N THR A 282 -2.50 14.34 7.40
CA THR A 282 -3.33 15.39 6.79
C THR A 282 -2.62 16.75 6.84
N ALA A 283 -1.94 17.09 7.93
CA ALA A 283 -1.19 18.33 8.05
C ALA A 283 0.00 18.39 7.09
N LEU A 284 0.72 17.28 6.92
CA LEU A 284 1.84 17.18 5.98
C LEU A 284 1.41 17.21 4.51
N GLY A 285 0.25 16.66 4.18
CA GLY A 285 -0.33 16.68 2.83
C GLY A 285 0.22 15.65 1.86
N CYS A 286 1.37 15.03 2.15
CA CYS A 286 2.11 14.16 1.22
C CYS A 286 1.68 12.68 1.22
N GLY A 287 0.66 12.28 1.98
CA GLY A 287 0.24 10.88 2.13
C GLY A 287 1.23 10.04 2.94
N GLN A 288 1.01 8.71 2.98
CA GLN A 288 1.88 7.77 3.70
C GLN A 288 1.97 6.42 2.98
N GLY A 289 3.00 5.62 3.26
CA GLY A 289 3.23 4.32 2.66
C GLY A 289 3.29 4.40 1.13
N ARG A 290 2.53 3.54 0.44
CA ARG A 290 2.45 3.54 -1.03
C ARG A 290 1.83 4.81 -1.64
N SER A 291 1.12 5.62 -0.86
CA SER A 291 0.51 6.88 -1.32
C SER A 291 1.36 8.12 -1.03
N TYR A 292 2.57 7.95 -0.51
CA TYR A 292 3.47 9.06 -0.26
C TYR A 292 3.93 9.72 -1.55
N ARG A 293 3.84 11.05 -1.59
CA ARG A 293 4.34 11.90 -2.69
C ARG A 293 5.09 13.09 -2.08
N GLY A 294 6.41 13.14 -2.29
CA GLY A 294 7.26 14.20 -1.75
C GLY A 294 6.92 15.59 -2.31
N GLU A 295 6.41 15.64 -3.56
CA GLU A 295 5.94 16.87 -4.21
C GLU A 295 4.74 17.53 -3.52
N ASP A 296 3.89 16.72 -2.87
CA ASP A 296 2.70 17.19 -2.14
C ASP A 296 3.02 17.60 -0.68
N LEU A 297 4.27 17.49 -0.23
CA LEU A 297 4.69 17.89 1.11
C LEU A 297 4.54 19.39 1.29
N ARG A 298 3.75 19.82 2.29
CA ARG A 298 3.37 21.22 2.49
C ARG A 298 4.46 22.07 3.14
N TYR A 299 5.40 21.46 3.85
CA TYR A 299 6.47 22.17 4.58
C TYR A 299 7.84 21.68 4.15
N GLU A 300 8.82 22.60 4.10
CA GLU A 300 10.19 22.24 3.78
C GLU A 300 10.84 21.42 4.90
N LYS A 301 10.54 21.77 6.17
CA LYS A 301 11.08 21.07 7.33
C LYS A 301 9.98 20.58 8.25
N VAL A 302 10.10 19.33 8.66
CA VAL A 302 9.28 18.70 9.70
C VAL A 302 10.15 18.55 10.94
N VAL A 303 9.82 19.29 11.99
CA VAL A 303 10.65 19.39 13.19
C VAL A 303 9.92 18.72 14.37
N ILE A 304 10.50 17.66 14.91
CA ILE A 304 10.03 17.04 16.15
C ILE A 304 10.57 17.87 17.32
N MET A 305 9.69 18.37 18.15
CA MET A 305 10.00 19.20 19.31
C MET A 305 9.26 18.68 20.54
N THR A 306 9.93 17.85 21.31
CA THR A 306 9.45 17.20 22.54
C THR A 306 10.19 17.71 23.76
N ASP A 307 9.65 17.46 24.95
CA ASP A 307 10.28 17.77 26.20
C ASP A 307 11.60 17.00 26.34
N ALA A 308 12.53 17.56 27.13
CA ALA A 308 13.86 16.95 27.31
C ALA A 308 13.86 15.91 28.46
N ASP A 309 12.75 15.20 28.64
CA ASP A 309 12.59 14.14 29.62
C ASP A 309 12.44 12.76 28.93
N VAL A 310 12.32 11.70 29.72
CA VAL A 310 12.18 10.30 29.22
C VAL A 310 10.89 10.11 28.41
N ASP A 311 9.81 10.81 28.72
CA ASP A 311 8.55 10.72 28.02
C ASP A 311 8.64 11.42 26.65
N GLY A 312 9.26 12.60 26.58
CA GLY A 312 9.52 13.31 25.34
C GLY A 312 10.47 12.55 24.42
N ALA A 313 11.53 11.95 24.96
CA ALA A 313 12.42 11.06 24.19
C ALA A 313 11.67 9.85 23.61
N HIS A 314 10.75 9.27 24.37
CA HIS A 314 9.89 8.17 23.89
C HIS A 314 8.94 8.62 22.77
N ILE A 315 8.32 9.81 22.88
CA ILE A 315 7.46 10.35 21.84
C ILE A 315 8.26 10.63 20.55
N ALA A 316 9.47 11.20 20.70
CA ALA A 316 10.37 11.39 19.55
C ALA A 316 10.73 10.07 18.88
N ALA A 317 11.05 9.02 19.66
CA ALA A 317 11.34 7.69 19.13
C ALA A 317 10.13 7.06 18.40
N LEU A 318 8.90 7.24 18.90
CA LEU A 318 7.67 6.79 18.25
C LEU A 318 7.42 7.53 16.94
N LEU A 319 7.65 8.85 16.90
CA LEU A 319 7.52 9.67 15.68
C LEU A 319 8.56 9.26 14.64
N MET A 320 9.84 9.10 15.04
CA MET A 320 10.88 8.60 14.14
C MET A 320 10.54 7.22 13.59
N THR A 321 10.05 6.30 14.43
CA THR A 321 9.57 4.97 14.00
C THR A 321 8.48 5.08 12.95
N PHE A 322 7.53 5.99 13.13
CA PHE A 322 6.46 6.24 12.17
C PHE A 322 7.01 6.76 10.83
N PHE A 323 7.90 7.76 10.85
CA PHE A 323 8.49 8.32 9.63
C PHE A 323 9.35 7.30 8.88
N VAL A 324 10.18 6.53 9.56
CA VAL A 324 11.02 5.47 8.95
C VAL A 324 10.16 4.43 8.24
N ARG A 325 9.02 4.02 8.82
CA ARG A 325 8.17 2.97 8.26
C ARG A 325 7.19 3.45 7.20
N GLU A 326 6.57 4.60 7.43
CA GLU A 326 5.47 5.09 6.62
C GLU A 326 5.87 6.19 5.62
N MET A 327 6.96 6.92 5.89
CA MET A 327 7.44 8.02 5.05
C MET A 327 8.98 8.06 4.93
N PRO A 328 9.65 6.93 4.56
CA PRO A 328 11.11 6.90 4.53
C PRO A 328 11.71 7.94 3.58
N LYS A 329 11.08 8.22 2.45
CA LYS A 329 11.52 9.25 1.52
C LYS A 329 11.56 10.66 2.10
N LEU A 330 10.70 10.97 3.08
CA LEU A 330 10.74 12.26 3.79
C LEU A 330 12.07 12.45 4.54
N ILE A 331 12.64 11.36 5.05
CA ILE A 331 13.96 11.35 5.71
C ILE A 331 15.06 11.39 4.65
N GLU A 332 15.00 10.52 3.64
CA GLU A 332 15.96 10.44 2.54
C GLU A 332 16.12 11.79 1.81
N ASP A 333 15.02 12.54 1.64
CA ASP A 333 14.99 13.88 1.05
C ASP A 333 15.43 14.99 2.01
N GLY A 334 15.80 14.66 3.27
CA GLY A 334 16.37 15.58 4.24
C GLY A 334 15.36 16.53 4.91
N HIS A 335 14.10 16.14 5.02
CA HIS A 335 13.03 17.01 5.55
C HIS A 335 12.74 16.83 7.05
N LEU A 336 13.25 15.77 7.71
CA LEU A 336 13.00 15.47 9.12
C LEU A 336 14.11 15.99 10.03
N TYR A 337 13.71 16.69 11.09
CA TYR A 337 14.62 17.28 12.06
C TYR A 337 14.16 17.04 13.50
N LEU A 338 15.12 17.03 14.44
CA LEU A 338 14.88 17.08 15.88
C LEU A 338 15.30 18.46 16.40
N ALA A 339 14.43 19.13 17.14
CA ALA A 339 14.76 20.35 17.84
C ALA A 339 15.62 20.03 19.08
N GLN A 340 16.54 20.93 19.41
CA GLN A 340 17.38 20.83 20.57
C GLN A 340 17.08 22.02 21.52
N PRO A 341 16.02 21.94 22.36
CA PRO A 341 15.77 22.97 23.38
C PRO A 341 16.86 22.91 24.44
N PRO A 342 17.18 24.05 25.07
CA PRO A 342 18.16 24.10 26.16
C PRO A 342 17.61 23.46 27.44
N LEU A 343 18.50 22.77 28.18
CA LEU A 343 18.18 22.25 29.52
C LEU A 343 18.37 23.29 30.64
N PHE A 344 19.29 24.22 30.46
CA PHE A 344 19.64 25.17 31.51
C PHE A 344 19.57 26.61 31.02
N ARG A 345 19.13 27.49 31.94
CA ARG A 345 19.27 28.93 31.83
C ARG A 345 20.21 29.41 32.95
N LEU A 346 21.24 30.12 32.57
CA LEU A 346 22.18 30.78 33.48
C LEU A 346 21.93 32.28 33.41
N SER A 347 21.73 32.95 34.55
CA SER A 347 21.45 34.37 34.59
C SER A 347 22.29 35.10 35.64
N VAL A 348 22.76 36.31 35.27
CA VAL A 348 23.44 37.26 36.12
C VAL A 348 22.81 38.62 35.89
N GLY A 349 21.93 39.05 36.80
CA GLY A 349 21.15 40.27 36.62
C GLY A 349 20.23 40.18 35.38
N ALA A 350 20.42 41.05 34.41
CA ALA A 350 19.64 41.07 33.17
C ALA A 350 20.24 40.21 32.05
N ASP A 351 21.46 39.74 32.19
CA ASP A 351 22.11 38.87 31.17
C ASP A 351 21.75 37.40 31.41
N SER A 352 21.28 36.72 30.39
CA SER A 352 20.91 35.31 30.42
C SER A 352 21.55 34.56 29.27
N ARG A 353 22.08 33.37 29.56
CA ARG A 353 22.61 32.41 28.58
C ARG A 353 21.92 31.08 28.76
N TYR A 354 21.90 30.33 27.69
CA TYR A 354 21.25 29.04 27.67
C TYR A 354 22.28 27.93 27.34
N ALA A 355 22.18 26.80 28.06
CA ALA A 355 23.02 25.65 27.85
C ALA A 355 22.11 24.45 27.49
N ARG A 356 22.52 23.69 26.46
CA ARG A 356 21.77 22.52 25.97
C ARG A 356 21.92 21.30 26.88
N ASP A 357 23.08 21.19 27.56
CA ASP A 357 23.47 20.08 28.40
C ASP A 357 24.34 20.55 29.55
N GLU A 358 24.77 19.61 30.40
CA GLU A 358 25.60 19.92 31.56
C GLU A 358 27.00 20.39 31.15
N ALA A 359 27.58 19.81 30.11
CA ALA A 359 28.89 20.20 29.62
C ALA A 359 28.89 21.67 29.13
N ALA A 360 27.89 22.05 28.35
CA ALA A 360 27.71 23.43 27.90
C ALA A 360 27.43 24.39 29.06
N ARG A 361 26.71 23.93 30.10
CA ARG A 361 26.50 24.72 31.34
C ARG A 361 27.84 25.01 32.03
N ASP A 362 28.65 23.98 32.22
CA ASP A 362 29.93 24.09 32.94
C ASP A 362 30.93 24.94 32.15
N GLU A 363 30.97 24.78 30.82
CA GLU A 363 31.75 25.67 29.95
C GLU A 363 31.35 27.13 30.08
N LEU A 364 30.06 27.45 30.13
CA LEU A 364 29.58 28.81 30.33
C LEU A 364 29.96 29.39 31.70
N LEU A 365 29.92 28.55 32.74
CA LEU A 365 30.33 28.93 34.08
C LEU A 365 31.82 29.26 34.15
N GLU A 366 32.66 28.49 33.49
CA GLU A 366 34.11 28.69 33.47
C GLU A 366 34.57 29.86 32.57
N THR A 367 33.83 30.12 31.49
CA THR A 367 34.23 31.15 30.49
C THR A 367 33.55 32.47 30.71
N GLN A 368 32.23 32.56 30.59
CA GLN A 368 31.47 33.83 30.54
C GLN A 368 31.04 34.31 31.92
N PHE A 369 30.87 33.40 32.87
CA PHE A 369 30.36 33.72 34.21
C PHE A 369 31.38 33.48 35.31
N LYS A 370 32.66 33.29 34.97
CA LYS A 370 33.73 33.06 35.95
C LYS A 370 33.78 34.14 37.02
N GLY A 371 33.64 33.72 38.29
CA GLY A 371 33.67 34.64 39.45
C GLY A 371 32.40 35.43 39.68
N LYS A 372 31.32 35.20 38.92
CA LYS A 372 30.02 35.87 39.12
C LYS A 372 29.08 34.98 39.92
N LYS A 373 28.12 35.59 40.62
CA LYS A 373 27.03 34.84 41.26
C LYS A 373 25.97 34.55 40.20
N VAL A 374 25.93 33.31 39.74
CA VAL A 374 25.03 32.86 38.67
C VAL A 374 23.81 32.22 39.28
N GLU A 375 22.63 32.58 38.80
CA GLU A 375 21.38 31.86 39.03
C GLU A 375 21.20 30.85 37.92
N ILE A 376 21.08 29.55 38.27
CA ILE A 376 20.91 28.45 37.33
C ILE A 376 19.48 27.91 37.48
N SER A 377 18.72 27.93 36.40
CA SER A 377 17.39 27.33 36.31
C SER A 377 17.44 26.16 35.31
N ARG A 378 16.91 24.99 35.70
CA ARG A 378 16.75 23.82 34.81
C ARG A 378 15.32 23.82 34.30
N PHE A 379 15.14 23.71 32.97
CA PHE A 379 13.85 23.48 32.34
C PHE A 379 13.53 21.99 32.36
N LYS A 380 12.38 21.62 32.89
CA LYS A 380 11.89 20.22 32.85
C LYS A 380 11.13 19.91 31.56
N GLY A 381 10.51 20.93 30.95
CA GLY A 381 9.79 20.77 29.68
C GLY A 381 9.56 22.11 28.97
N LEU A 382 9.16 22.03 27.72
CA LEU A 382 8.88 23.18 26.85
C LEU A 382 7.74 24.07 27.36
N GLY A 383 6.82 23.49 28.15
CA GLY A 383 5.72 24.23 28.77
C GLY A 383 6.15 25.19 29.87
N GLU A 384 7.34 24.99 30.45
CA GLU A 384 7.93 25.88 31.48
C GLU A 384 8.66 27.08 30.86
N MET A 385 8.98 27.02 29.57
CA MET A 385 9.65 28.11 28.86
C MET A 385 8.66 29.19 28.46
N ALA A 386 8.99 30.45 28.80
CA ALA A 386 8.24 31.56 28.25
C ALA A 386 8.37 31.60 26.72
N ALA A 387 7.32 32.03 26.02
CA ALA A 387 7.29 32.05 24.56
C ALA A 387 8.50 32.76 23.91
N LYS A 388 9.00 33.85 24.55
CA LYS A 388 10.19 34.56 24.12
C LYS A 388 11.45 33.68 24.21
N GLN A 389 11.61 32.94 25.30
CA GLN A 389 12.75 32.03 25.50
C GLN A 389 12.72 30.90 24.49
N LEU A 390 11.56 30.26 24.30
CA LEU A 390 11.37 29.18 23.31
C LEU A 390 11.65 29.67 21.89
N ARG A 391 11.25 30.89 21.55
CA ARG A 391 11.57 31.50 20.27
C ARG A 391 13.08 31.66 20.09
N GLU A 392 13.76 32.34 21.05
CA GLU A 392 15.17 32.68 20.94
C GLU A 392 16.11 31.48 20.95
N THR A 393 15.71 30.38 21.60
CA THR A 393 16.57 29.20 21.76
C THR A 393 16.28 28.06 20.78
N THR A 394 15.02 27.90 20.40
CA THR A 394 14.58 26.66 19.73
C THR A 394 13.87 26.89 18.38
N MET A 395 13.22 28.05 18.21
CA MET A 395 12.39 28.25 17.00
C MET A 395 12.97 29.27 16.03
N ASP A 396 13.77 30.25 16.47
CA ASP A 396 14.37 31.22 15.55
C ASP A 396 15.46 30.56 14.69
N PRO A 397 15.34 30.54 13.34
CA PRO A 397 16.33 29.97 12.46
C PRO A 397 17.76 30.47 12.63
N LYS A 398 17.93 31.69 13.21
CA LYS A 398 19.24 32.33 13.37
C LYS A 398 19.99 31.87 14.62
N THR A 399 19.29 31.37 15.63
CA THR A 399 19.87 31.10 16.96
C THR A 399 19.68 29.65 17.42
N ARG A 400 18.75 28.92 16.84
CA ARG A 400 18.42 27.52 17.18
C ARG A 400 19.44 26.51 16.66
N SER A 401 19.46 25.35 17.28
CA SER A 401 20.10 24.12 16.76
C SER A 401 19.06 23.09 16.38
N LEU A 402 19.20 22.50 15.21
CA LEU A 402 18.38 21.36 14.76
C LEU A 402 19.31 20.20 14.37
N LEU A 403 18.96 18.99 14.74
CA LEU A 403 19.59 17.77 14.22
C LEU A 403 18.77 17.27 13.05
N GLN A 404 19.39 17.12 11.88
CA GLN A 404 18.78 16.46 10.74
C GLN A 404 18.78 14.97 10.99
N VAL A 405 17.66 14.31 10.75
CA VAL A 405 17.56 12.86 10.84
C VAL A 405 18.00 12.29 9.49
N GLU A 406 19.04 11.49 9.51
CA GLU A 406 19.57 10.83 8.34
C GLU A 406 19.45 9.32 8.51
N VAL A 407 19.33 8.63 7.38
CA VAL A 407 19.40 7.17 7.30
C VAL A 407 20.79 6.84 6.76
N GLU A 408 21.59 6.09 7.52
CA GLU A 408 22.88 5.63 7.01
C GLU A 408 22.66 4.78 5.75
N ALA A 409 23.10 5.28 4.61
CA ALA A 409 23.24 4.48 3.41
C ALA A 409 24.21 3.32 3.75
N ALA A 410 23.84 2.08 3.45
CA ALA A 410 24.66 0.89 3.70
C ALA A 410 26.03 1.00 3.01
N SER A 411 26.92 1.81 3.57
CA SER A 411 28.36 1.84 3.30
C SER A 411 29.04 0.87 4.25
N GLY A 412 28.83 -0.43 4.02
CA GLY A 412 29.48 -1.48 4.79
C GLY A 412 30.14 -2.46 3.86
N GLU A 413 31.44 -2.68 4.06
CA GLU A 413 32.23 -3.73 3.44
C GLU A 413 31.49 -5.08 3.38
N PRO A 414 31.73 -5.92 2.35
CA PRO A 414 31.07 -7.22 2.19
C PRO A 414 31.67 -8.26 3.13
N GLY A 415 31.32 -8.18 4.41
CA GLY A 415 31.72 -9.13 5.43
C GLY A 415 30.57 -9.48 6.37
N LEU A 416 30.04 -10.68 6.24
CA LEU A 416 28.95 -11.33 6.98
C LEU A 416 27.53 -10.84 6.67
N ARG A 417 27.05 -11.16 5.48
CA ARG A 417 25.61 -11.28 5.21
C ARG A 417 25.22 -12.75 5.35
N ALA A 418 24.31 -13.05 6.26
CA ALA A 418 23.60 -14.32 6.26
C ALA A 418 22.84 -14.44 4.94
N ALA A 419 23.07 -15.51 4.20
CA ALA A 419 22.42 -15.78 2.92
C ALA A 419 20.91 -15.95 3.12
N GLY A 420 20.09 -14.99 2.64
CA GLY A 420 18.64 -15.14 2.61
C GLY A 420 17.80 -13.89 2.40
N GLU A 421 18.26 -12.70 2.72
CA GLU A 421 17.42 -11.51 2.61
C GLU A 421 17.91 -10.52 1.54
N ARG A 422 17.40 -10.66 0.33
CA ARG A 422 17.54 -9.63 -0.71
C ARG A 422 16.53 -8.53 -0.43
N GLY A 423 16.99 -7.34 0.00
CA GLY A 423 16.20 -6.12 0.01
C GLY A 423 15.80 -5.54 1.37
N ALA A 424 16.29 -6.05 2.51
CA ALA A 424 16.06 -5.41 3.81
C ALA A 424 16.87 -4.10 3.92
N ARG A 425 16.22 -3.01 4.28
CA ARG A 425 16.87 -1.74 4.63
C ARG A 425 17.45 -1.89 6.05
N PRO A 426 18.75 -1.58 6.28
CA PRO A 426 19.38 -1.77 7.61
C PRO A 426 18.66 -1.00 8.72
N GLU A 427 18.18 0.19 8.44
CA GLU A 427 17.44 1.05 9.36
C GLU A 427 16.09 0.46 9.80
N LEU A 428 15.40 -0.28 8.91
CA LEU A 428 14.19 -1.01 9.29
C LEU A 428 14.50 -2.15 10.27
N THR A 429 15.67 -2.79 10.14
CA THR A 429 16.12 -3.84 11.05
C THR A 429 16.34 -3.27 12.44
N LEU A 430 17.05 -2.13 12.59
CA LEU A 430 17.29 -1.47 13.87
C LEU A 430 15.99 -1.00 14.54
N VAL A 431 15.08 -0.42 13.77
CA VAL A 431 13.75 -0.02 14.27
C VAL A 431 12.94 -1.24 14.73
N ASP A 432 13.01 -2.37 14.02
CA ASP A 432 12.31 -3.59 14.41
C ASP A 432 12.94 -4.25 15.66
N GLU A 433 14.23 -4.13 15.85
CA GLU A 433 14.93 -4.58 17.06
C GLU A 433 14.53 -3.73 18.28
N LEU A 434 14.56 -2.42 18.16
CA LEU A 434 14.33 -1.51 19.29
C LEU A 434 12.85 -1.28 19.59
N MET A 435 12.01 -1.17 18.58
CA MET A 435 10.59 -0.79 18.70
C MET A 435 9.63 -1.93 18.37
N GLY A 436 10.12 -3.07 17.88
CA GLY A 436 9.34 -4.24 17.51
C GLY A 436 8.74 -4.98 18.70
N ARG A 437 8.03 -6.07 18.40
CA ARG A 437 7.29 -6.87 19.40
C ARG A 437 8.18 -7.81 20.22
N ARG A 438 9.43 -8.05 19.80
CA ARG A 438 10.36 -8.97 20.44
C ARG A 438 11.23 -8.25 21.48
N PRO A 439 10.93 -8.37 22.78
CA PRO A 439 11.69 -7.69 23.83
C PRO A 439 13.13 -8.19 23.96
N GLU A 440 13.40 -9.45 23.53
CA GLU A 440 14.72 -10.07 23.60
C GLU A 440 15.75 -9.32 22.75
N LEU A 441 15.35 -8.86 21.56
CA LEU A 441 16.23 -8.10 20.66
C LEU A 441 16.62 -6.76 21.26
N ARG A 442 15.66 -6.08 21.88
CA ARG A 442 15.88 -4.81 22.59
C ARG A 442 16.81 -5.01 23.79
N LEU A 443 16.60 -6.05 24.57
CA LEU A 443 17.46 -6.39 25.69
C LEU A 443 18.89 -6.67 25.23
N ALA A 444 19.07 -7.46 24.17
CA ALA A 444 20.39 -7.74 23.60
C ALA A 444 21.10 -6.47 23.13
N PHE A 445 20.39 -5.56 22.47
CA PHE A 445 20.92 -4.25 22.07
C PHE A 445 21.36 -3.41 23.26
N ILE A 446 20.54 -3.32 24.32
CA ILE A 446 20.86 -2.58 25.55
C ILE A 446 22.10 -3.18 26.22
N GLN A 447 22.19 -4.51 26.32
CA GLN A 447 23.35 -5.20 26.92
C GLN A 447 24.63 -4.97 26.12
N ALA A 448 24.55 -5.02 24.78
CA ALA A 448 25.69 -4.78 23.90
C ALA A 448 26.23 -3.33 24.01
N ASN A 449 25.35 -2.36 24.27
CA ASN A 449 25.68 -0.93 24.34
C ASN A 449 25.74 -0.40 25.77
N ALA A 450 25.64 -1.23 26.80
CA ALA A 450 25.61 -0.83 28.21
C ALA A 450 26.84 0.00 28.64
N SER A 451 28.00 -0.22 28.00
CA SER A 451 29.21 0.56 28.27
C SER A 451 29.18 2.02 27.75
N LEU A 452 28.23 2.35 26.89
CA LEU A 452 28.06 3.70 26.36
C LEU A 452 27.17 4.59 27.24
N ILE A 453 26.51 4.00 28.24
CA ILE A 453 25.63 4.72 29.17
C ILE A 453 26.50 5.34 30.24
N GLN A 454 26.65 6.67 30.24
CA GLN A 454 27.43 7.42 31.22
C GLN A 454 26.59 7.87 32.42
N ASP A 455 25.29 8.13 32.24
CA ASP A 455 24.33 8.50 33.29
C ASP A 455 22.96 7.88 33.06
N LEU A 456 22.41 7.24 34.09
CA LEU A 456 21.01 6.82 34.14
C LEU A 456 20.25 7.87 34.96
N ASP A 457 19.38 8.63 34.33
CA ASP A 457 18.37 9.42 35.01
C ASP A 457 17.34 8.43 35.62
N VAL A 458 17.48 8.09 36.90
CA VAL A 458 16.64 7.15 37.65
C VAL A 458 15.65 7.91 38.51
#